data_25d5709e63273cae4fb9ef22baf4d3d0
#
_entry.id   25d5709e63273cae4fb9ef22baf4d3d0
#
_cell.length_a   1.000
_cell.length_b   1.000
_cell.length_c   1.000
_cell.angle_alpha   90.00
_cell.angle_beta   90.00
_cell.angle_gamma   90.00
#
_symmetry.space_group_name_H-M   'P 1'
#
loop_
_entity.id
_entity.type
_entity.pdbx_description
1 polymer ?
#
loop_
_entity_poly.entity_id
_entity_poly.type
_entity_poly.pdbx_seq_one_letter_code
_entity_poly.pdbx_strand_id
1 'polypeptide(L)'
;MPQPTSSPFDVVISGGTIVDGTGNASFPADVGLRGDRVAAITPPGMLSEEPANRRVDATGLVVAPGFIDIQSHSRFNFLGNGDGRVVSKVTMGVTTEIMGESTTNGPASAAMLSAAGGAVGRSVFETFGDWMSAMEAHGGSVNFGSFVGATTIRVLGMGEAMGKAGGPEVSAMQDAVRQSMEDGAFGIGSALIYPPGNFASTEELIAINSAAAPYGGVYITHMRSEADNFLEAIDEAIKIGTEAGVPVEIYHLKAGGQRNWHKAAQAVAKIDSARAAGVDIQANMYPYTAGGTGLTACFPPWASADGKLFDNLADADMRGRIRAEIENQTEAWENLCSLSTPEGVLLLGFNKAENRKYMGRYLADVAAEVGKDWIETAFDLVLDERQRIGTIYFMMSEENVAMQIGQPWMKFGTDAGGIDPETATGLSHPRAYGTFTRILGKYVREEGATTLEEAVRKMSSAVATRLHIKDRGLLKEGFFADVVVFDPETVGDHATYDEPHQLSTGIEHVFVNGIEVVNGGRHTGAMPGVPVRGPGWTGWRR
;
A
#
# COMPACT_ATOMS: atom_id res chain seq x y z
N MET A 1 17.28 -48.71 -21.30
CA MET A 1 16.10 -48.28 -20.54
C MET A 1 15.75 -46.89 -21.04
N PRO A 2 14.54 -46.60 -21.46
CA PRO A 2 14.19 -45.20 -21.75
C PRO A 2 14.33 -44.42 -20.44
N GLN A 3 15.05 -43.30 -20.50
CA GLN A 3 15.08 -42.36 -19.40
C GLN A 3 13.64 -41.94 -19.08
N PRO A 4 13.25 -41.74 -17.81
CA PRO A 4 11.94 -41.19 -17.53
C PRO A 4 11.86 -39.82 -18.20
N THR A 5 10.97 -39.67 -19.17
CA THR A 5 10.67 -38.37 -19.79
C THR A 5 10.23 -37.47 -18.63
N SER A 6 11.08 -36.49 -18.26
CA SER A 6 10.67 -35.43 -17.33
C SER A 6 9.39 -34.81 -17.88
N SER A 7 8.40 -34.57 -17.02
CA SER A 7 7.22 -33.83 -17.47
C SER A 7 7.65 -32.51 -18.12
N PRO A 8 7.02 -32.10 -19.24
CA PRO A 8 7.39 -30.88 -19.93
C PRO A 8 7.31 -29.68 -18.98
N PHE A 9 8.06 -28.62 -19.26
CA PHE A 9 7.87 -27.33 -18.61
C PHE A 9 6.54 -26.72 -19.08
N ASP A 10 5.85 -26.04 -18.18
CA ASP A 10 4.69 -25.26 -18.60
C ASP A 10 5.15 -24.00 -19.34
N VAL A 11 6.21 -23.35 -18.84
CA VAL A 11 6.82 -22.19 -19.48
C VAL A 11 8.35 -22.33 -19.45
N VAL A 12 9.01 -21.99 -20.55
CA VAL A 12 10.45 -21.73 -20.61
C VAL A 12 10.68 -20.29 -21.03
N ILE A 13 11.40 -19.52 -20.22
CA ILE A 13 11.82 -18.15 -20.47
C ILE A 13 13.32 -18.21 -20.80
N SER A 14 13.71 -17.86 -22.02
CA SER A 14 15.07 -18.07 -22.53
C SER A 14 15.79 -16.78 -22.85
N GLY A 15 17.11 -16.76 -22.66
CA GLY A 15 18.00 -15.69 -23.14
C GLY A 15 17.96 -14.40 -22.34
N GLY A 16 17.29 -14.39 -21.17
CA GLY A 16 17.15 -13.20 -20.35
C GLY A 16 18.34 -12.92 -19.43
N THR A 17 18.42 -11.70 -18.94
CA THR A 17 19.31 -11.30 -17.84
C THR A 17 18.55 -11.46 -16.51
N ILE A 18 19.03 -12.35 -15.67
CA ILE A 18 18.39 -12.64 -14.39
C ILE A 18 18.83 -11.59 -13.34
N VAL A 19 17.84 -10.94 -12.71
CA VAL A 19 17.99 -10.15 -11.50
C VAL A 19 17.18 -10.86 -10.42
N ASP A 20 17.82 -11.71 -9.63
CA ASP A 20 17.18 -12.75 -8.82
C ASP A 20 16.49 -12.26 -7.54
N GLY A 21 16.58 -10.95 -7.25
CA GLY A 21 16.01 -10.33 -6.05
C GLY A 21 16.92 -10.38 -4.82
N THR A 22 18.14 -10.93 -4.92
CA THR A 22 19.09 -10.94 -3.79
C THR A 22 19.83 -9.61 -3.60
N GLY A 23 19.84 -8.74 -4.62
CA GLY A 23 20.70 -7.55 -4.69
C GLY A 23 22.12 -7.85 -5.20
N ASN A 24 22.45 -9.11 -5.52
CA ASN A 24 23.71 -9.49 -6.16
C ASN A 24 23.67 -9.12 -7.66
N ALA A 25 24.87 -9.12 -8.27
CA ALA A 25 25.01 -8.85 -9.71
C ALA A 25 24.15 -9.78 -10.56
N SER A 26 23.53 -9.22 -11.58
CA SER A 26 22.73 -9.93 -12.58
C SER A 26 23.56 -10.90 -13.42
N PHE A 27 22.94 -11.94 -13.98
CA PHE A 27 23.59 -12.97 -14.79
C PHE A 27 22.66 -13.50 -15.88
N PRO A 28 23.20 -13.97 -17.03
CA PRO A 28 22.38 -14.56 -18.08
C PRO A 28 21.96 -15.99 -17.71
N ALA A 29 20.67 -16.34 -17.90
CA ALA A 29 20.17 -17.70 -17.71
C ALA A 29 18.84 -17.95 -18.44
N ASP A 30 18.45 -19.24 -18.54
CA ASP A 30 17.11 -19.67 -18.88
C ASP A 30 16.35 -20.07 -17.61
N VAL A 31 15.03 -19.83 -17.59
CA VAL A 31 14.15 -20.18 -16.46
C VAL A 31 13.05 -21.12 -16.94
N GLY A 32 12.89 -22.26 -16.27
CA GLY A 32 11.82 -23.22 -16.50
C GLY A 32 10.79 -23.19 -15.38
N LEU A 33 9.51 -23.01 -15.73
CA LEU A 33 8.38 -23.04 -14.78
C LEU A 33 7.61 -24.36 -14.94
N ARG A 34 7.17 -24.94 -13.82
CA ARG A 34 6.32 -26.14 -13.80
C ARG A 34 5.30 -26.04 -12.64
N GLY A 35 4.01 -26.08 -12.99
CA GLY A 35 2.94 -25.76 -12.04
C GLY A 35 3.15 -24.34 -11.49
N ASP A 36 3.04 -24.23 -10.21
CA ASP A 36 3.22 -22.95 -9.50
C ASP A 36 4.66 -22.66 -9.06
N ARG A 37 5.67 -23.41 -9.59
CA ARG A 37 7.07 -23.33 -9.12
C ARG A 37 8.07 -23.00 -10.22
N VAL A 38 9.12 -22.28 -9.84
CA VAL A 38 10.36 -22.20 -10.59
C VAL A 38 11.04 -23.57 -10.48
N ALA A 39 11.05 -24.31 -11.58
CA ALA A 39 11.55 -25.69 -11.62
C ALA A 39 13.03 -25.79 -11.99
N ALA A 40 13.56 -24.82 -12.76
CA ALA A 40 14.96 -24.79 -13.16
C ALA A 40 15.44 -23.37 -13.44
N ILE A 41 16.68 -23.07 -13.11
CA ILE A 41 17.43 -21.90 -13.56
C ILE A 41 18.77 -22.43 -14.08
N THR A 42 19.02 -22.30 -15.38
CA THR A 42 20.17 -22.94 -16.05
C THR A 42 20.95 -21.95 -16.91
N PRO A 43 22.23 -22.23 -17.24
CA PRO A 43 22.94 -21.46 -18.24
C PRO A 43 22.16 -21.31 -19.54
N PRO A 44 22.35 -20.19 -20.29
CA PRO A 44 21.61 -19.92 -21.52
C PRO A 44 21.69 -21.07 -22.54
N GLY A 45 20.55 -21.38 -23.15
CA GLY A 45 20.41 -22.41 -24.18
C GLY A 45 20.21 -23.83 -23.66
N MET A 46 20.39 -24.10 -22.37
CA MET A 46 20.22 -25.46 -21.83
C MET A 46 18.77 -25.95 -21.81
N LEU A 47 17.79 -25.03 -21.82
CA LEU A 47 16.37 -25.37 -21.91
C LEU A 47 15.81 -25.27 -23.35
N SER A 48 16.65 -25.00 -24.37
CA SER A 48 16.20 -24.77 -25.74
C SER A 48 15.50 -25.98 -26.34
N GLU A 49 15.98 -27.20 -26.07
CA GLU A 49 15.45 -28.46 -26.60
C GLU A 49 14.49 -29.18 -25.62
N GLU A 50 14.36 -28.67 -24.38
CA GLU A 50 13.47 -29.29 -23.41
C GLU A 50 11.98 -29.08 -23.80
N PRO A 51 11.12 -30.08 -23.63
CA PRO A 51 9.70 -29.93 -23.94
C PRO A 51 9.06 -28.83 -23.10
N ALA A 52 8.32 -27.91 -23.73
CA ALA A 52 7.59 -26.84 -23.04
C ALA A 52 6.28 -26.51 -23.77
N ASN A 53 5.24 -26.21 -22.98
CA ASN A 53 3.94 -25.80 -23.52
C ASN A 53 3.98 -24.35 -24.07
N ARG A 54 4.76 -23.49 -23.43
CA ARG A 54 4.94 -22.07 -23.79
C ARG A 54 6.44 -21.73 -23.79
N ARG A 55 6.87 -20.89 -24.74
CA ARG A 55 8.21 -20.30 -24.74
C ARG A 55 8.13 -18.80 -24.81
N VAL A 56 8.95 -18.12 -24.01
CA VAL A 56 9.14 -16.68 -23.99
C VAL A 56 10.60 -16.40 -24.34
N ASP A 57 10.82 -15.63 -25.38
CA ASP A 57 12.13 -15.09 -25.72
C ASP A 57 12.35 -13.81 -24.90
N ALA A 58 13.27 -13.86 -23.95
CA ALA A 58 13.64 -12.75 -23.09
C ALA A 58 14.99 -12.12 -23.51
N THR A 59 15.44 -12.34 -24.75
CA THR A 59 16.67 -11.75 -25.26
C THR A 59 16.63 -10.22 -25.16
N GLY A 60 17.58 -9.63 -24.44
CA GLY A 60 17.64 -8.19 -24.15
C GLY A 60 16.73 -7.74 -22.99
N LEU A 61 15.94 -8.63 -22.41
CA LEU A 61 15.05 -8.34 -21.31
C LEU A 61 15.63 -8.79 -19.96
N VAL A 62 15.11 -8.22 -18.89
CA VAL A 62 15.35 -8.62 -17.50
C VAL A 62 14.28 -9.60 -17.08
N VAL A 63 14.69 -10.67 -16.41
CA VAL A 63 13.80 -11.63 -15.75
C VAL A 63 14.04 -11.54 -14.24
N ALA A 64 13.01 -11.18 -13.49
CA ALA A 64 13.09 -10.93 -12.07
C ALA A 64 11.94 -11.61 -11.30
N PRO A 65 12.03 -11.78 -9.95
CA PRO A 65 10.88 -12.17 -9.17
C PRO A 65 9.78 -11.11 -9.27
N GLY A 66 8.53 -11.55 -9.23
CA GLY A 66 7.38 -10.66 -9.21
C GLY A 66 7.43 -9.68 -8.04
N PHE A 67 7.00 -8.45 -8.27
CA PHE A 67 7.07 -7.39 -7.27
C PHE A 67 5.97 -7.57 -6.21
N ILE A 68 6.29 -7.17 -4.98
CA ILE A 68 5.40 -7.23 -3.82
C ILE A 68 5.09 -5.81 -3.37
N ASP A 69 3.86 -5.37 -3.57
CA ASP A 69 3.36 -4.08 -3.08
C ASP A 69 3.05 -4.17 -1.59
N ILE A 70 3.91 -3.61 -0.74
CA ILE A 70 3.77 -3.68 0.73
C ILE A 70 2.66 -2.78 1.26
N GLN A 71 2.15 -1.85 0.45
CA GLN A 71 1.11 -0.90 0.82
C GLN A 71 0.07 -0.75 -0.30
N SER A 72 -0.94 -1.60 -0.27
CA SER A 72 -2.05 -1.59 -1.24
C SER A 72 -3.39 -1.27 -0.59
N HIS A 73 -4.28 -0.66 -1.38
CA HIS A 73 -5.68 -0.39 -1.02
C HIS A 73 -6.69 -1.17 -1.90
N SER A 74 -6.29 -2.27 -2.53
CA SER A 74 -7.10 -3.05 -3.47
C SER A 74 -8.21 -3.89 -2.83
N ARG A 75 -8.45 -3.80 -1.51
CA ARG A 75 -9.40 -4.68 -0.79
C ARG A 75 -10.79 -4.77 -1.41
N PHE A 76 -11.25 -3.71 -2.07
CA PHE A 76 -12.57 -3.69 -2.72
C PHE A 76 -12.53 -4.29 -4.14
N ASN A 77 -11.35 -4.43 -4.75
CA ASN A 77 -11.19 -5.13 -6.02
C ASN A 77 -11.42 -6.63 -5.88
N PHE A 78 -11.15 -7.20 -4.70
CA PHE A 78 -11.30 -8.62 -4.38
C PHE A 78 -12.61 -8.94 -3.67
N LEU A 79 -13.61 -8.04 -3.68
CA LEU A 79 -14.89 -8.21 -3.02
C LEU A 79 -16.03 -7.61 -3.83
N GLY A 80 -17.23 -8.18 -3.69
CA GLY A 80 -18.46 -7.63 -4.22
C GLY A 80 -18.44 -7.48 -5.74
N ASN A 81 -18.50 -6.23 -6.22
CA ASN A 81 -18.48 -5.89 -7.64
C ASN A 81 -17.08 -5.56 -8.17
N GLY A 82 -16.04 -5.75 -7.35
CA GLY A 82 -14.66 -5.63 -7.80
C GLY A 82 -14.35 -6.61 -8.94
N ASP A 83 -13.45 -6.27 -9.83
CA ASP A 83 -13.11 -7.12 -10.97
C ASP A 83 -12.00 -8.14 -10.68
N GLY A 84 -11.30 -8.02 -9.56
CA GLY A 84 -10.15 -8.86 -9.16
C GLY A 84 -8.93 -8.75 -10.07
N ARG A 85 -9.05 -8.06 -11.22
CA ARG A 85 -7.97 -8.01 -12.23
C ARG A 85 -6.82 -7.10 -11.84
N VAL A 86 -7.10 -6.03 -11.08
CA VAL A 86 -6.12 -5.04 -10.64
C VAL A 86 -5.12 -4.64 -11.75
N VAL A 87 -5.66 -4.29 -12.92
CA VAL A 87 -4.90 -4.11 -14.19
C VAL A 87 -3.69 -3.21 -14.02
N SER A 88 -3.84 -2.05 -13.34
CA SER A 88 -2.73 -1.11 -13.13
C SER A 88 -1.59 -1.72 -12.29
N LYS A 89 -1.88 -2.69 -11.41
CA LYS A 89 -0.86 -3.36 -10.59
C LYS A 89 -0.04 -4.36 -11.40
N VAL A 90 -0.73 -5.26 -12.10
CA VAL A 90 -0.02 -6.29 -12.89
C VAL A 90 0.81 -5.68 -14.02
N THR A 91 0.36 -4.57 -14.62
CA THR A 91 1.13 -3.86 -15.66
C THR A 91 2.34 -3.08 -15.10
N MET A 92 2.47 -2.97 -13.79
CA MET A 92 3.69 -2.51 -13.10
C MET A 92 4.61 -3.67 -12.67
N GLY A 93 4.24 -4.94 -12.96
CA GLY A 93 5.00 -6.11 -12.51
C GLY A 93 4.64 -6.62 -11.11
N VAL A 94 3.60 -6.09 -10.48
CA VAL A 94 3.13 -6.54 -9.15
C VAL A 94 2.47 -7.92 -9.28
N THR A 95 2.90 -8.85 -8.44
CA THR A 95 2.35 -10.21 -8.34
C THR A 95 1.74 -10.51 -6.98
N THR A 96 2.01 -9.66 -6.00
CA THR A 96 1.50 -9.80 -4.62
C THR A 96 1.21 -8.42 -4.04
N GLU A 97 0.05 -8.26 -3.42
CA GLU A 97 -0.37 -7.04 -2.73
C GLU A 97 -0.60 -7.29 -1.24
N ILE A 98 -0.09 -6.39 -0.40
CA ILE A 98 -0.30 -6.42 1.05
C ILE A 98 -1.12 -5.20 1.46
N MET A 99 -2.26 -5.46 2.09
CA MET A 99 -3.27 -4.47 2.48
C MET A 99 -3.29 -4.25 3.99
N GLY A 100 -4.26 -3.47 4.50
CA GLY A 100 -4.60 -3.39 5.93
C GLY A 100 -4.12 -2.14 6.64
N GLU A 101 -3.77 -1.07 5.93
CA GLU A 101 -3.55 0.23 6.55
C GLU A 101 -4.84 0.73 7.20
N SER A 102 -4.77 1.10 8.47
CA SER A 102 -5.85 1.68 9.26
C SER A 102 -7.07 0.76 9.45
N THR A 103 -7.74 0.37 8.36
CA THR A 103 -9.01 -0.37 8.40
C THR A 103 -8.99 -1.62 7.54
N THR A 104 -9.64 -2.68 8.05
CA THR A 104 -9.86 -3.95 7.36
C THR A 104 -11.35 -4.31 7.36
N ASN A 105 -11.77 -5.25 6.51
CA ASN A 105 -13.17 -5.67 6.43
C ASN A 105 -13.55 -6.70 7.53
N GLY A 106 -12.61 -7.14 8.30
CA GLY A 106 -12.72 -7.98 9.50
C GLY A 106 -11.50 -7.76 10.40
N PRO A 107 -11.60 -8.05 11.72
CA PRO A 107 -12.77 -8.59 12.44
C PRO A 107 -13.83 -7.52 12.75
N ALA A 108 -15.08 -7.96 13.00
CA ALA A 108 -16.17 -7.07 13.35
C ALA A 108 -17.02 -7.60 14.51
N SER A 109 -17.50 -6.71 15.35
CA SER A 109 -18.47 -7.03 16.41
C SER A 109 -19.87 -7.26 15.82
N ALA A 110 -20.74 -7.91 16.60
CA ALA A 110 -22.14 -8.10 16.22
C ALA A 110 -22.86 -6.77 15.90
N ALA A 111 -22.51 -5.69 16.58
CA ALA A 111 -23.05 -4.35 16.32
C ALA A 111 -22.58 -3.81 14.96
N MET A 112 -21.29 -3.97 14.63
CA MET A 112 -20.74 -3.58 13.32
C MET A 112 -21.38 -4.38 12.18
N LEU A 113 -21.54 -5.70 12.34
CA LEU A 113 -22.21 -6.57 11.37
C LEU A 113 -23.67 -6.15 11.16
N SER A 114 -24.40 -5.84 12.23
CA SER A 114 -25.79 -5.36 12.16
C SER A 114 -25.90 -4.02 11.43
N ALA A 115 -24.99 -3.08 11.73
CA ALA A 115 -24.94 -1.78 11.05
C ALA A 115 -24.60 -1.89 9.55
N ALA A 116 -23.74 -2.84 9.18
CA ALA A 116 -23.34 -3.09 7.80
C ALA A 116 -24.44 -3.74 6.96
N GLY A 117 -25.36 -4.48 7.55
CA GLY A 117 -26.47 -5.18 6.85
C GLY A 117 -27.43 -4.28 6.10
N GLY A 118 -27.35 -2.94 6.27
CA GLY A 118 -28.12 -1.94 5.52
C GLY A 118 -27.34 -1.16 4.46
N ALA A 119 -26.02 -1.36 4.33
CA ALA A 119 -25.17 -0.57 3.43
C ALA A 119 -24.79 -1.40 2.18
N VAL A 120 -25.37 -1.08 1.06
CA VAL A 120 -24.99 -1.64 -0.25
C VAL A 120 -23.50 -1.32 -0.52
N GLY A 121 -22.69 -2.37 -0.72
CA GLY A 121 -21.28 -2.25 -1.13
C GLY A 121 -20.25 -2.30 0.00
N ARG A 122 -20.63 -2.44 1.27
CA ARG A 122 -19.69 -2.64 2.39
C ARG A 122 -19.75 -4.08 2.89
N SER A 123 -18.79 -4.92 2.45
CA SER A 123 -18.62 -6.25 3.02
C SER A 123 -17.88 -6.13 4.36
N VAL A 124 -18.48 -6.62 5.44
CA VAL A 124 -17.91 -6.68 6.79
C VAL A 124 -17.99 -8.11 7.27
N PHE A 125 -16.94 -8.64 7.86
CA PHE A 125 -16.79 -10.05 8.24
C PHE A 125 -16.53 -10.19 9.73
N GLU A 126 -17.05 -11.27 10.32
CA GLU A 126 -16.90 -11.54 11.75
C GLU A 126 -15.44 -11.73 12.14
N THR A 127 -14.69 -12.49 11.32
CA THR A 127 -13.26 -12.71 11.54
C THR A 127 -12.41 -12.18 10.39
N PHE A 128 -11.13 -11.99 10.64
CA PHE A 128 -10.14 -11.71 9.61
C PHE A 128 -10.04 -12.88 8.60
N GLY A 129 -10.15 -14.13 9.09
CA GLY A 129 -10.13 -15.33 8.27
C GLY A 129 -11.29 -15.43 7.29
N ASP A 130 -12.52 -15.05 7.72
CA ASP A 130 -13.70 -15.02 6.85
C ASP A 130 -13.53 -14.01 5.72
N TRP A 131 -12.97 -12.82 6.03
CA TRP A 131 -12.66 -11.83 5.01
C TRP A 131 -11.65 -12.34 3.98
N MET A 132 -10.54 -12.95 4.44
CA MET A 132 -9.54 -13.53 3.55
C MET A 132 -10.12 -14.65 2.68
N SER A 133 -11.00 -15.48 3.23
CA SER A 133 -11.68 -16.54 2.49
C SER A 133 -12.67 -16.01 1.46
N ALA A 134 -13.34 -14.90 1.76
CA ALA A 134 -14.23 -14.24 0.81
C ALA A 134 -13.45 -13.65 -0.38
N MET A 135 -12.28 -13.05 -0.15
CA MET A 135 -11.42 -12.58 -1.23
C MET A 135 -10.87 -13.74 -2.07
N GLU A 136 -10.49 -14.85 -1.44
CA GLU A 136 -10.06 -16.06 -2.14
C GLU A 136 -11.14 -16.63 -3.04
N ALA A 137 -12.37 -16.69 -2.54
CA ALA A 137 -13.53 -17.16 -3.31
C ALA A 137 -13.88 -16.22 -4.48
N HIS A 138 -13.65 -14.92 -4.34
CA HIS A 138 -13.81 -13.94 -5.43
C HIS A 138 -12.76 -14.14 -6.51
N GLY A 139 -11.51 -14.39 -6.13
CA GLY A 139 -10.35 -14.52 -7.01
C GLY A 139 -9.71 -13.17 -7.37
N GLY A 140 -8.48 -13.23 -7.84
CA GLY A 140 -7.71 -12.06 -8.28
C GLY A 140 -6.53 -12.42 -9.17
N SER A 141 -6.04 -11.44 -9.92
CA SER A 141 -4.88 -11.64 -10.81
C SER A 141 -3.56 -11.71 -10.05
N VAL A 142 -3.49 -11.16 -8.85
CA VAL A 142 -2.30 -11.16 -7.99
C VAL A 142 -2.58 -11.91 -6.69
N ASN A 143 -1.53 -12.39 -6.04
CA ASN A 143 -1.59 -12.87 -4.66
C ASN A 143 -1.91 -11.69 -3.73
N PHE A 144 -2.56 -11.97 -2.62
CA PHE A 144 -2.96 -10.93 -1.67
C PHE A 144 -2.81 -11.38 -0.23
N GLY A 145 -2.46 -10.45 0.63
CA GLY A 145 -2.40 -10.62 2.07
C GLY A 145 -2.70 -9.31 2.78
N SER A 146 -2.79 -9.32 4.11
CA SER A 146 -3.13 -8.10 4.83
C SER A 146 -2.55 -8.07 6.25
N PHE A 147 -2.30 -6.88 6.74
CA PHE A 147 -2.29 -6.58 8.17
C PHE A 147 -3.73 -6.51 8.68
N VAL A 148 -3.95 -6.64 9.99
CA VAL A 148 -5.22 -6.24 10.58
C VAL A 148 -5.17 -4.74 10.91
N GLY A 149 -6.22 -4.01 10.55
CA GLY A 149 -6.26 -2.55 10.75
C GLY A 149 -6.41 -2.15 12.22
N ALA A 150 -5.50 -1.33 12.73
CA ALA A 150 -5.57 -0.83 14.12
C ALA A 150 -6.86 -0.08 14.40
N THR A 151 -7.36 0.70 13.43
CA THR A 151 -8.65 1.40 13.56
C THR A 151 -9.82 0.42 13.62
N THR A 152 -9.79 -0.68 12.84
CA THR A 152 -10.80 -1.75 12.93
C THR A 152 -10.81 -2.38 14.32
N ILE A 153 -9.63 -2.68 14.87
CA ILE A 153 -9.46 -3.23 16.22
C ILE A 153 -9.98 -2.24 17.28
N ARG A 154 -9.66 -0.95 17.15
CA ARG A 154 -10.15 0.09 18.07
C ARG A 154 -11.67 0.24 18.01
N VAL A 155 -12.26 0.29 16.80
CA VAL A 155 -13.72 0.38 16.62
C VAL A 155 -14.44 -0.85 17.20
N LEU A 156 -13.85 -2.03 17.13
CA LEU A 156 -14.39 -3.23 17.77
C LEU A 156 -14.48 -3.07 19.29
N GLY A 157 -13.47 -2.45 19.94
CA GLY A 157 -13.43 -2.26 21.39
C GLY A 157 -14.17 -1.01 21.89
N MET A 158 -14.09 0.10 21.13
CA MET A 158 -14.51 1.43 21.60
C MET A 158 -15.53 2.14 20.70
N GLY A 159 -15.89 1.56 19.56
CA GLY A 159 -16.64 2.33 18.55
C GLY A 159 -15.80 3.50 18.01
N GLU A 160 -16.47 4.57 17.60
CA GLU A 160 -15.82 5.80 17.07
C GLU A 160 -15.51 6.85 18.16
N ALA A 161 -15.58 6.45 19.43
CA ALA A 161 -15.40 7.35 20.57
C ALA A 161 -13.97 7.87 20.69
N MET A 162 -13.86 9.13 21.10
CA MET A 162 -12.60 9.72 21.57
C MET A 162 -12.23 9.16 22.95
N GLY A 163 -10.96 9.34 23.33
CA GLY A 163 -10.46 9.01 24.66
C GLY A 163 -9.71 7.69 24.73
N LYS A 164 -9.29 7.35 25.94
CA LYS A 164 -8.47 6.16 26.20
C LYS A 164 -9.33 4.92 26.37
N ALA A 165 -8.88 3.81 25.81
CA ALA A 165 -9.47 2.50 26.08
C ALA A 165 -9.23 2.08 27.54
N GLY A 166 -10.24 1.52 28.17
CA GLY A 166 -10.13 0.89 29.50
C GLY A 166 -9.58 -0.54 29.40
N GLY A 167 -9.36 -1.16 30.55
CA GLY A 167 -8.82 -2.52 30.59
C GLY A 167 -9.63 -3.56 29.83
N PRO A 168 -10.97 -3.61 29.97
CA PRO A 168 -11.81 -4.54 29.23
C PRO A 168 -11.75 -4.33 27.71
N GLU A 169 -11.77 -3.08 27.24
CA GLU A 169 -11.69 -2.74 25.83
C GLU A 169 -10.33 -3.15 25.24
N VAL A 170 -9.23 -2.86 25.94
CA VAL A 170 -7.88 -3.28 25.56
C VAL A 170 -7.79 -4.81 25.47
N SER A 171 -8.37 -5.54 26.44
CA SER A 171 -8.36 -7.00 26.41
C SER A 171 -9.10 -7.56 25.19
N ALA A 172 -10.28 -7.00 24.88
CA ALA A 172 -11.05 -7.40 23.70
C ALA A 172 -10.30 -7.13 22.39
N MET A 173 -9.62 -5.97 22.30
CA MET A 173 -8.77 -5.63 21.16
C MET A 173 -7.60 -6.60 21.02
N GLN A 174 -6.92 -6.96 22.11
CA GLN A 174 -5.83 -7.94 22.10
C GLN A 174 -6.30 -9.33 21.67
N ASP A 175 -7.49 -9.79 22.09
CA ASP A 175 -8.05 -11.07 21.67
C ASP A 175 -8.36 -11.07 20.17
N ALA A 176 -8.92 -9.99 19.63
CA ALA A 176 -9.17 -9.82 18.21
C ALA A 176 -7.86 -9.81 17.39
N VAL A 177 -6.79 -9.21 17.91
CA VAL A 177 -5.46 -9.26 17.29
C VAL A 177 -4.92 -10.69 17.26
N ARG A 178 -4.96 -11.43 18.38
CA ARG A 178 -4.49 -12.83 18.43
C ARG A 178 -5.21 -13.70 17.39
N GLN A 179 -6.53 -13.60 17.34
CA GLN A 179 -7.33 -14.33 16.34
C GLN A 179 -6.93 -13.94 14.92
N SER A 180 -6.77 -12.64 14.63
CA SER A 180 -6.36 -12.18 13.30
C SER A 180 -4.98 -12.71 12.90
N MET A 181 -4.03 -12.79 13.86
CA MET A 181 -2.71 -13.40 13.61
C MET A 181 -2.82 -14.89 13.31
N GLU A 182 -3.67 -15.61 14.03
CA GLU A 182 -3.96 -17.05 13.78
C GLU A 182 -4.67 -17.28 12.44
N ASP A 183 -5.44 -16.33 11.99
CA ASP A 183 -6.09 -16.30 10.67
C ASP A 183 -5.13 -15.90 9.53
N GLY A 184 -3.92 -15.45 9.85
CA GLY A 184 -2.84 -15.19 8.91
C GLY A 184 -2.58 -13.72 8.59
N ALA A 185 -2.92 -12.79 9.47
CA ALA A 185 -2.48 -11.39 9.37
C ALA A 185 -0.94 -11.28 9.51
N PHE A 186 -0.34 -10.28 8.87
CA PHE A 186 1.10 -10.00 8.97
C PHE A 186 1.49 -9.20 10.22
N GLY A 187 0.52 -8.71 10.95
CA GLY A 187 0.69 -7.82 12.09
C GLY A 187 -0.41 -6.77 12.10
N ILE A 188 -0.11 -5.58 12.62
CA ILE A 188 -1.06 -4.49 12.79
C ILE A 188 -0.67 -3.28 11.94
N GLY A 189 -1.61 -2.81 11.10
CA GLY A 189 -1.45 -1.60 10.27
C GLY A 189 -2.24 -0.42 10.84
N SER A 190 -1.56 0.67 11.19
CA SER A 190 -2.21 1.88 11.71
C SER A 190 -2.12 3.07 10.75
N ALA A 191 -3.05 4.02 10.90
CA ALA A 191 -2.95 5.36 10.33
C ALA A 191 -3.42 6.38 11.39
N LEU A 192 -2.46 7.10 11.95
CA LEU A 192 -2.65 7.87 13.19
C LEU A 192 -3.00 9.34 12.97
N ILE A 193 -3.27 9.75 11.73
CA ILE A 193 -3.83 11.10 11.44
C ILE A 193 -5.34 11.06 11.23
N TYR A 194 -5.94 9.87 11.04
CA TYR A 194 -7.37 9.74 10.72
C TYR A 194 -8.20 9.29 11.91
N PRO A 195 -9.35 9.97 12.19
CA PRO A 195 -10.32 9.49 13.17
C PRO A 195 -10.94 8.14 12.75
N PRO A 196 -11.27 7.26 13.73
CA PRO A 196 -10.96 7.33 15.17
C PRO A 196 -9.59 6.76 15.54
N GLY A 197 -8.76 6.32 14.57
CA GLY A 197 -7.43 5.75 14.82
C GLY A 197 -6.47 6.72 15.52
N ASN A 198 -6.56 8.01 15.22
CA ASN A 198 -5.75 9.06 15.81
C ASN A 198 -6.01 9.28 17.32
N PHE A 199 -7.15 8.83 17.84
CA PHE A 199 -7.47 8.92 19.27
C PHE A 199 -6.79 7.82 20.10
N ALA A 200 -6.18 6.81 19.45
CA ALA A 200 -5.41 5.79 20.15
C ALA A 200 -4.17 6.39 20.81
N SER A 201 -3.95 6.07 22.10
CA SER A 201 -2.73 6.45 22.78
C SER A 201 -1.57 5.53 22.43
N THR A 202 -0.35 5.99 22.66
CA THR A 202 0.87 5.17 22.47
C THR A 202 0.80 3.88 23.31
N GLU A 203 0.27 3.95 24.53
CA GLU A 203 0.09 2.79 25.43
C GLU A 203 -0.93 1.79 24.88
N GLU A 204 -2.02 2.27 24.28
CA GLU A 204 -3.00 1.41 23.60
C GLU A 204 -2.35 0.69 22.42
N LEU A 205 -1.58 1.41 21.60
CA LEU A 205 -0.86 0.83 20.45
C LEU A 205 0.19 -0.20 20.92
N ILE A 206 0.93 0.06 21.99
CA ILE A 206 1.85 -0.90 22.60
C ILE A 206 1.08 -2.16 23.04
N ALA A 207 -0.03 -1.99 23.75
CA ALA A 207 -0.80 -3.11 24.26
C ALA A 207 -1.35 -4.03 23.16
N ILE A 208 -1.93 -3.47 22.08
CA ILE A 208 -2.44 -4.29 20.98
C ILE A 208 -1.31 -4.94 20.18
N ASN A 209 -0.20 -4.25 19.95
CA ASN A 209 0.95 -4.81 19.23
C ASN A 209 1.67 -5.92 20.02
N SER A 210 1.70 -5.83 21.37
CA SER A 210 2.22 -6.91 22.23
C SER A 210 1.47 -8.24 22.03
N ALA A 211 0.18 -8.18 21.65
CA ALA A 211 -0.59 -9.38 21.33
C ALA A 211 -0.18 -10.04 20.00
N ALA A 212 0.40 -9.29 19.06
CA ALA A 212 0.92 -9.81 17.79
C ALA A 212 2.37 -10.36 17.90
N ALA A 213 3.14 -9.93 18.90
CA ALA A 213 4.55 -10.28 19.04
C ALA A 213 4.82 -11.81 19.09
N PRO A 214 4.07 -12.64 19.85
CA PRO A 214 4.31 -14.10 19.90
C PRO A 214 4.10 -14.81 18.54
N TYR A 215 3.41 -14.16 17.60
CA TYR A 215 3.11 -14.68 16.27
C TYR A 215 4.10 -14.21 15.20
N GLY A 216 5.10 -13.40 15.56
CA GLY A 216 6.02 -12.78 14.62
C GLY A 216 5.40 -11.63 13.82
N GLY A 217 4.40 -10.95 14.39
CA GLY A 217 3.72 -9.82 13.75
C GLY A 217 4.61 -8.59 13.62
N VAL A 218 4.34 -7.76 12.61
CA VAL A 218 5.00 -6.48 12.34
C VAL A 218 4.03 -5.34 12.67
N TYR A 219 4.51 -4.28 13.31
CA TYR A 219 3.78 -3.02 13.41
C TYR A 219 4.12 -2.16 12.20
N ILE A 220 3.12 -1.84 11.38
CA ILE A 220 3.29 -0.94 10.23
C ILE A 220 2.39 0.29 10.40
N THR A 221 2.90 1.50 10.12
CA THR A 221 2.20 2.72 10.52
C THR A 221 2.33 3.87 9.52
N HIS A 222 1.21 4.45 9.12
CA HIS A 222 1.10 5.86 8.80
C HIS A 222 1.18 6.61 10.14
N MET A 223 2.28 7.27 10.37
CA MET A 223 2.62 7.87 11.66
C MET A 223 1.63 8.98 12.06
N ARG A 224 1.70 9.38 13.32
CA ARG A 224 0.86 10.45 13.89
C ARG A 224 1.14 11.82 13.28
N SER A 225 2.35 12.03 12.78
CA SER A 225 2.74 13.20 12.02
C SER A 225 3.81 12.84 10.97
N GLU A 226 3.64 13.40 9.79
CA GLU A 226 4.59 13.35 8.68
C GLU A 226 5.11 14.77 8.36
N ALA A 227 4.82 15.74 9.22
CA ALA A 227 5.10 17.16 9.04
C ALA A 227 5.78 17.80 10.26
N ASP A 228 5.04 18.62 11.00
CA ASP A 228 5.64 19.46 12.06
C ASP A 228 6.22 18.62 13.21
N ASN A 229 5.57 17.51 13.60
CA ASN A 229 6.04 16.55 14.62
C ASN A 229 6.59 15.25 14.01
N PHE A 230 7.19 15.32 12.82
CA PHE A 230 7.66 14.15 12.07
C PHE A 230 8.70 13.31 12.84
N LEU A 231 9.68 13.97 13.47
CA LEU A 231 10.75 13.28 14.19
C LEU A 231 10.26 12.66 15.50
N GLU A 232 9.33 13.30 16.17
CA GLU A 232 8.65 12.80 17.37
C GLU A 232 7.75 11.60 17.04
N ALA A 233 7.10 11.61 15.88
CA ALA A 233 6.30 10.48 15.41
C ALA A 233 7.16 9.24 15.08
N ILE A 234 8.40 9.43 14.60
CA ILE A 234 9.37 8.34 14.47
C ILE A 234 9.77 7.79 15.85
N ASP A 235 9.98 8.67 16.85
CA ASP A 235 10.26 8.24 18.23
C ASP A 235 9.08 7.45 18.83
N GLU A 236 7.83 7.86 18.57
CA GLU A 236 6.64 7.11 18.97
C GLU A 236 6.62 5.72 18.32
N ALA A 237 6.89 5.62 17.02
CA ALA A 237 6.93 4.33 16.31
C ALA A 237 8.03 3.40 16.86
N ILE A 238 9.23 3.93 17.12
CA ILE A 238 10.33 3.21 17.76
C ILE A 238 9.92 2.70 19.15
N LYS A 239 9.31 3.57 19.96
CA LYS A 239 8.82 3.22 21.32
C LYS A 239 7.80 2.08 21.25
N ILE A 240 6.80 2.19 20.36
CA ILE A 240 5.78 1.15 20.20
C ILE A 240 6.42 -0.19 19.85
N GLY A 241 7.28 -0.24 18.84
CA GLY A 241 7.94 -1.47 18.43
C GLY A 241 8.81 -2.08 19.54
N THR A 242 9.61 -1.25 20.21
CA THR A 242 10.52 -1.69 21.27
C THR A 242 9.76 -2.23 22.48
N GLU A 243 8.74 -1.52 22.96
CA GLU A 243 7.98 -1.92 24.16
C GLU A 243 6.99 -3.06 23.88
N ALA A 244 6.45 -3.15 22.65
CA ALA A 244 5.60 -4.26 22.24
C ALA A 244 6.38 -5.50 21.81
N GLY A 245 7.68 -5.37 21.52
CA GLY A 245 8.53 -6.49 21.06
C GLY A 245 8.24 -6.91 19.62
N VAL A 246 7.90 -5.96 18.74
CA VAL A 246 7.61 -6.20 17.32
C VAL A 246 8.51 -5.34 16.42
N PRO A 247 8.88 -5.83 15.23
CA PRO A 247 9.52 -5.01 14.20
C PRO A 247 8.61 -3.85 13.76
N VAL A 248 9.21 -2.71 13.40
CA VAL A 248 8.50 -1.52 12.94
C VAL A 248 8.71 -1.29 11.45
N GLU A 249 7.64 -1.02 10.73
CA GLU A 249 7.65 -0.55 9.35
C GLU A 249 6.93 0.80 9.28
N ILE A 250 7.55 1.83 8.71
CA ILE A 250 6.90 3.11 8.48
C ILE A 250 6.32 3.12 7.07
N TYR A 251 5.01 3.36 6.94
CA TYR A 251 4.37 3.58 5.64
C TYR A 251 4.85 4.88 5.01
N HIS A 252 5.01 4.87 3.69
CA HIS A 252 5.19 6.03 2.80
C HIS A 252 5.96 7.20 3.44
N LEU A 253 7.15 6.92 3.99
CA LEU A 253 8.00 7.89 4.71
C LEU A 253 8.17 9.19 3.91
N LYS A 254 7.71 10.31 4.46
CA LYS A 254 7.80 11.61 3.82
C LYS A 254 7.89 12.76 4.84
N ALA A 255 8.56 13.85 4.47
CA ALA A 255 8.53 15.11 5.19
C ALA A 255 7.55 16.05 4.47
N GLY A 256 6.32 16.17 4.99
CA GLY A 256 5.22 16.90 4.37
C GLY A 256 5.26 18.40 4.63
N GLY A 257 5.03 19.19 3.56
CA GLY A 257 5.06 20.65 3.57
C GLY A 257 6.47 21.22 3.47
N GLN A 258 6.65 22.27 2.66
CA GLN A 258 7.96 22.85 2.35
C GLN A 258 8.76 23.22 3.60
N ARG A 259 8.09 23.72 4.65
CA ARG A 259 8.73 24.08 5.92
C ARG A 259 9.40 22.89 6.63
N ASN A 260 9.01 21.66 6.29
CA ASN A 260 9.49 20.43 6.92
C ASN A 260 10.48 19.63 6.04
N TRP A 261 10.70 19.97 4.78
CA TRP A 261 11.56 19.20 3.87
C TRP A 261 12.95 18.92 4.43
N HIS A 262 13.52 19.88 5.18
CA HIS A 262 14.82 19.72 5.85
C HIS A 262 14.87 18.59 6.87
N LYS A 263 13.71 18.12 7.38
CA LYS A 263 13.61 17.02 8.36
C LYS A 263 13.82 15.66 7.72
N ALA A 264 13.69 15.50 6.40
CA ALA A 264 13.86 14.21 5.74
C ALA A 264 15.24 13.57 5.99
N ALA A 265 16.32 14.35 5.87
CA ALA A 265 17.66 13.87 6.19
C ALA A 265 17.82 13.52 7.69
N GLN A 266 17.17 14.28 8.57
CA GLN A 266 17.18 14.00 10.01
C GLN A 266 16.41 12.71 10.34
N ALA A 267 15.31 12.45 9.65
CA ALA A 267 14.53 11.21 9.78
C ALA A 267 15.36 9.97 9.34
N VAL A 268 16.06 10.07 8.22
CA VAL A 268 16.99 9.01 7.77
C VAL A 268 18.05 8.75 8.84
N ALA A 269 18.74 9.80 9.34
CA ALA A 269 19.75 9.66 10.37
C ALA A 269 19.19 9.08 11.68
N LYS A 270 17.94 9.42 12.06
CA LYS A 270 17.26 8.87 13.23
C LYS A 270 16.97 7.38 13.07
N ILE A 271 16.46 6.96 11.92
CA ILE A 271 16.20 5.56 11.59
C ILE A 271 17.51 4.77 11.59
N ASP A 272 18.56 5.27 10.95
CA ASP A 272 19.89 4.62 10.93
C ASP A 272 20.47 4.47 12.35
N SER A 273 20.36 5.50 13.18
CA SER A 273 20.80 5.45 14.58
C SER A 273 20.03 4.38 15.39
N ALA A 274 18.71 4.32 15.23
CA ALA A 274 17.88 3.31 15.89
C ALA A 274 18.27 1.90 15.45
N ARG A 275 18.47 1.70 14.13
CA ARG A 275 18.93 0.43 13.56
C ARG A 275 20.32 0.03 14.09
N ALA A 276 21.26 0.96 14.15
CA ALA A 276 22.59 0.74 14.73
C ALA A 276 22.52 0.37 16.22
N ALA A 277 21.51 0.85 16.95
CA ALA A 277 21.22 0.48 18.34
C ALA A 277 20.46 -0.84 18.47
N GLY A 278 20.17 -1.56 17.38
CA GLY A 278 19.52 -2.87 17.38
C GLY A 278 17.98 -2.84 17.27
N VAL A 279 17.38 -1.68 17.04
CA VAL A 279 15.93 -1.59 16.78
C VAL A 279 15.64 -2.07 15.35
N ASP A 280 14.72 -3.00 15.19
CA ASP A 280 14.27 -3.46 13.87
C ASP A 280 13.22 -2.51 13.30
N ILE A 281 13.68 -1.40 12.71
CA ILE A 281 12.86 -0.40 12.05
C ILE A 281 13.27 -0.23 10.59
N GLN A 282 12.28 -0.17 9.69
CA GLN A 282 12.42 0.06 8.26
C GLN A 282 11.26 0.92 7.77
N ALA A 283 11.24 1.27 6.48
CA ALA A 283 10.17 2.06 5.89
C ALA A 283 9.90 1.67 4.44
N ASN A 284 8.76 2.11 3.92
CA ASN A 284 8.46 2.10 2.50
C ASN A 284 8.09 3.50 2.00
N MET A 285 7.98 3.65 0.69
CA MET A 285 7.59 4.89 0.03
C MET A 285 7.02 4.64 -1.37
N TYR A 286 6.39 5.65 -1.94
CA TYR A 286 6.09 5.76 -3.37
C TYR A 286 6.90 6.91 -4.00
N PRO A 287 7.25 6.85 -5.30
CA PRO A 287 8.20 7.78 -5.93
C PRO A 287 7.52 9.01 -6.54
N TYR A 288 6.69 9.73 -5.76
CA TYR A 288 5.97 10.93 -6.21
C TYR A 288 6.05 12.04 -5.16
N THR A 289 5.88 13.28 -5.59
CA THR A 289 6.03 14.47 -4.75
C THR A 289 4.73 14.98 -4.14
N ALA A 290 3.66 14.21 -4.25
CA ALA A 290 2.37 14.52 -3.66
C ALA A 290 1.80 13.34 -2.88
N GLY A 291 1.05 13.63 -1.82
CA GLY A 291 0.24 12.67 -1.11
C GLY A 291 -1.19 12.62 -1.65
N GLY A 292 -1.93 11.55 -1.35
CA GLY A 292 -3.34 11.42 -1.75
C GLY A 292 -4.19 10.86 -0.63
N THR A 293 -5.26 11.58 -0.24
CA THR A 293 -6.24 11.14 0.76
C THR A 293 -7.59 11.84 0.52
N GLY A 294 -8.32 12.25 1.55
CA GLY A 294 -9.58 12.99 1.43
C GLY A 294 -9.45 14.44 1.86
N LEU A 295 -10.29 15.33 1.29
CA LEU A 295 -10.36 16.75 1.66
C LEU A 295 -10.64 16.97 3.16
N THR A 296 -11.25 15.98 3.83
CA THR A 296 -11.48 16.00 5.28
C THR A 296 -10.20 16.00 6.11
N ALA A 297 -9.03 15.69 5.52
CA ALA A 297 -7.72 15.83 6.18
C ALA A 297 -7.30 17.30 6.39
N CYS A 298 -8.10 18.25 5.92
CA CYS A 298 -7.95 19.68 6.20
C CYS A 298 -8.71 20.14 7.46
N PHE A 299 -9.42 19.22 8.13
CA PHE A 299 -10.27 19.53 9.30
C PHE A 299 -9.71 18.91 10.58
N PRO A 300 -9.91 19.55 11.75
CA PRO A 300 -9.45 18.98 13.01
C PRO A 300 -10.13 17.64 13.27
N PRO A 301 -9.39 16.62 13.71
CA PRO A 301 -9.90 15.25 13.86
C PRO A 301 -11.14 15.13 14.77
N TRP A 302 -11.25 15.95 15.82
CA TRP A 302 -12.40 15.93 16.71
C TRP A 302 -13.73 16.27 16.00
N ALA A 303 -13.68 16.99 14.87
CA ALA A 303 -14.87 17.29 14.09
C ALA A 303 -15.57 16.03 13.53
N SER A 304 -14.83 14.93 13.42
CA SER A 304 -15.33 13.62 12.95
C SER A 304 -15.64 12.64 14.10
N ALA A 305 -15.41 13.04 15.36
CA ALA A 305 -15.66 12.16 16.49
C ALA A 305 -17.13 11.68 16.53
N ASP A 306 -17.36 10.45 16.96
CA ASP A 306 -18.68 9.82 17.01
C ASP A 306 -19.45 9.85 15.67
N GLY A 307 -18.74 9.94 14.53
CA GLY A 307 -19.32 9.99 13.18
C GLY A 307 -20.04 11.30 12.85
N LYS A 308 -19.84 12.38 13.64
CA LYS A 308 -20.63 13.63 13.56
C LYS A 308 -20.10 14.69 12.58
N LEU A 309 -19.15 14.37 11.71
CA LEU A 309 -18.57 15.37 10.80
C LEU A 309 -19.61 16.20 10.06
N PHE A 310 -20.56 15.55 9.42
CA PHE A 310 -21.57 16.26 8.60
C PHE A 310 -22.54 17.07 9.44
N ASP A 311 -22.87 16.61 10.65
CA ASP A 311 -23.71 17.35 11.58
C ASP A 311 -22.97 18.59 12.10
N ASN A 312 -21.69 18.45 12.44
CA ASN A 312 -20.84 19.56 12.88
C ASN A 312 -20.61 20.60 11.77
N LEU A 313 -20.49 20.17 10.51
CA LEU A 313 -20.37 21.10 9.37
C LEU A 313 -21.70 21.79 9.02
N ALA A 314 -22.85 21.23 9.39
CA ALA A 314 -24.15 21.83 9.21
C ALA A 314 -24.52 22.84 10.33
N ASP A 315 -23.93 22.70 11.52
CA ASP A 315 -24.14 23.59 12.65
C ASP A 315 -23.23 24.82 12.57
N ALA A 316 -23.81 26.01 12.64
CA ALA A 316 -23.06 27.27 12.45
C ALA A 316 -22.02 27.54 13.55
N ASP A 317 -22.31 27.18 14.80
CA ASP A 317 -21.38 27.40 15.92
C ASP A 317 -20.21 26.42 15.85
N MET A 318 -20.50 25.14 15.53
CA MET A 318 -19.47 24.11 15.34
C MET A 318 -18.59 24.42 14.13
N ARG A 319 -19.18 24.85 13.01
CA ARG A 319 -18.45 25.30 11.81
C ARG A 319 -17.50 26.47 12.13
N GLY A 320 -17.98 27.46 12.90
CA GLY A 320 -17.14 28.56 13.38
C GLY A 320 -15.98 28.10 14.25
N ARG A 321 -16.21 27.11 15.12
CA ARG A 321 -15.16 26.52 15.96
C ARG A 321 -14.13 25.73 15.14
N ILE A 322 -14.56 24.92 14.17
CA ILE A 322 -13.68 24.18 13.26
C ILE A 322 -12.81 25.16 12.48
N ARG A 323 -13.44 26.21 11.93
CA ARG A 323 -12.73 27.29 11.20
C ARG A 323 -11.66 27.96 12.05
N ALA A 324 -12.01 28.37 13.25
CA ALA A 324 -11.07 29.03 14.16
C ALA A 324 -9.83 28.17 14.47
N GLU A 325 -9.98 26.86 14.57
CA GLU A 325 -8.86 25.95 14.79
C GLU A 325 -7.99 25.77 13.55
N ILE A 326 -8.61 25.72 12.35
CA ILE A 326 -7.88 25.69 11.08
C ILE A 326 -7.03 26.96 10.91
N GLU A 327 -7.59 28.13 11.21
CA GLU A 327 -6.92 29.43 11.07
C GLU A 327 -5.78 29.62 12.09
N ASN A 328 -5.91 29.06 13.29
CA ASN A 328 -4.92 29.23 14.36
C ASN A 328 -3.73 28.25 14.28
N GLN A 329 -3.71 27.35 13.30
CA GLN A 329 -2.63 26.40 13.00
C GLN A 329 -1.91 25.88 14.26
N THR A 330 -2.50 24.89 14.92
CA THR A 330 -1.86 24.23 16.05
C THR A 330 -1.04 23.03 15.54
N GLU A 331 0.10 22.74 16.20
CA GLU A 331 0.87 21.51 15.96
C GLU A 331 0.17 20.25 16.49
N ALA A 332 -1.04 20.39 17.05
CA ALA A 332 -1.79 19.31 17.66
C ALA A 332 -2.32 18.28 16.66
N TRP A 333 -2.44 18.64 15.39
CA TRP A 333 -2.87 17.78 14.29
C TRP A 333 -2.34 18.28 12.94
N GLU A 334 -2.28 17.41 11.95
CA GLU A 334 -1.82 17.75 10.60
C GLU A 334 -2.95 18.30 9.74
N ASN A 335 -2.84 19.56 9.35
CA ASN A 335 -3.72 20.18 8.36
C ASN A 335 -3.07 20.11 6.98
N LEU A 336 -3.48 19.15 6.14
CA LEU A 336 -2.89 18.93 4.83
C LEU A 336 -3.12 20.10 3.87
N CYS A 337 -4.24 20.84 4.01
CA CYS A 337 -4.45 22.07 3.23
C CYS A 337 -3.48 23.20 3.61
N SER A 338 -3.06 23.26 4.87
CA SER A 338 -2.04 24.22 5.32
C SER A 338 -0.62 23.81 4.87
N LEU A 339 -0.35 22.51 4.78
CA LEU A 339 0.94 21.98 4.33
C LEU A 339 1.17 22.15 2.83
N SER A 340 0.10 22.01 2.01
CA SER A 340 0.14 22.11 0.55
C SER A 340 -0.20 23.50 0.04
N THR A 341 -0.78 24.35 0.86
CA THR A 341 -1.59 25.53 0.52
C THR A 341 -2.79 25.17 -0.38
N PRO A 342 -3.88 25.97 -0.42
CA PRO A 342 -5.06 25.65 -1.25
C PRO A 342 -4.76 25.55 -2.75
N GLU A 343 -3.68 26.20 -3.22
CA GLU A 343 -3.15 26.12 -4.58
C GLU A 343 -2.51 24.76 -4.90
N GLY A 344 -2.08 24.02 -3.87
CA GLY A 344 -1.53 22.68 -3.97
C GLY A 344 -2.51 21.56 -3.58
N VAL A 345 -3.83 21.84 -3.53
CA VAL A 345 -4.89 20.87 -3.18
C VAL A 345 -5.72 20.59 -4.43
N LEU A 346 -5.52 19.43 -5.06
CA LEU A 346 -6.18 19.02 -6.30
C LEU A 346 -7.35 18.07 -6.00
N LEU A 347 -8.58 18.40 -6.45
CA LEU A 347 -9.80 17.63 -6.20
C LEU A 347 -9.99 16.53 -7.25
N LEU A 348 -10.22 15.27 -6.82
CA LEU A 348 -10.18 14.10 -7.71
C LEU A 348 -11.54 13.58 -8.17
N GLY A 349 -12.62 13.80 -7.41
CA GLY A 349 -13.88 13.20 -7.80
C GLY A 349 -15.07 13.60 -6.94
N PHE A 350 -16.23 13.60 -7.57
CA PHE A 350 -17.49 14.03 -6.98
C PHE A 350 -18.60 13.05 -7.37
N ASN A 351 -19.49 12.73 -6.42
CA ASN A 351 -20.66 11.90 -6.66
C ASN A 351 -21.75 12.69 -7.39
N LYS A 352 -22.01 13.92 -6.94
CA LYS A 352 -23.03 14.79 -7.50
C LYS A 352 -22.64 15.36 -8.86
N ALA A 353 -23.56 15.30 -9.82
CA ALA A 353 -23.32 15.77 -11.19
C ALA A 353 -22.94 17.24 -11.26
N GLU A 354 -23.58 18.10 -10.44
CA GLU A 354 -23.32 19.53 -10.34
C GLU A 354 -21.92 19.91 -9.88
N ASN A 355 -21.28 19.04 -9.09
CA ASN A 355 -19.93 19.25 -8.55
C ASN A 355 -18.83 18.68 -9.44
N ARG A 356 -19.16 17.80 -10.40
CA ARG A 356 -18.15 17.17 -11.30
C ARG A 356 -17.34 18.17 -12.10
N LYS A 357 -17.85 19.39 -12.30
CA LYS A 357 -17.10 20.49 -12.94
C LYS A 357 -15.87 20.94 -12.16
N TYR A 358 -15.75 20.57 -10.87
CA TYR A 358 -14.61 20.87 -10.02
C TYR A 358 -13.55 19.75 -10.01
N MET A 359 -13.83 18.61 -10.65
CA MET A 359 -12.88 17.52 -10.77
C MET A 359 -11.66 17.96 -11.58
N GLY A 360 -10.45 17.68 -11.08
CA GLY A 360 -9.20 18.10 -11.69
C GLY A 360 -8.86 19.59 -11.47
N ARG A 361 -9.55 20.26 -10.54
CA ARG A 361 -9.28 21.67 -10.22
C ARG A 361 -8.68 21.81 -8.82
N TYR A 362 -7.88 22.84 -8.64
CA TYR A 362 -7.33 23.19 -7.34
C TYR A 362 -8.36 23.86 -6.45
N LEU A 363 -8.29 23.61 -5.15
CA LEU A 363 -9.24 24.15 -4.17
C LEU A 363 -9.27 25.69 -4.18
N ALA A 364 -8.12 26.34 -4.37
CA ALA A 364 -8.03 27.80 -4.50
C ALA A 364 -8.85 28.34 -5.69
N ASP A 365 -8.78 27.68 -6.85
CA ASP A 365 -9.51 28.08 -8.05
C ASP A 365 -11.02 27.90 -7.88
N VAL A 366 -11.43 26.79 -7.23
CA VAL A 366 -12.85 26.56 -6.95
C VAL A 366 -13.39 27.58 -5.95
N ALA A 367 -12.61 27.91 -4.90
CA ALA A 367 -12.95 28.93 -3.92
C ALA A 367 -13.15 30.31 -4.58
N ALA A 368 -12.24 30.69 -5.47
CA ALA A 368 -12.36 31.95 -6.25
C ALA A 368 -13.61 31.98 -7.14
N GLU A 369 -13.93 30.84 -7.83
CA GLU A 369 -15.12 30.75 -8.68
C GLU A 369 -16.42 30.89 -7.89
N VAL A 370 -16.51 30.26 -6.71
CA VAL A 370 -17.73 30.32 -5.87
C VAL A 370 -17.80 31.61 -5.03
N GLY A 371 -16.73 32.42 -5.01
CA GLY A 371 -16.69 33.70 -4.29
C GLY A 371 -16.60 33.54 -2.77
N LYS A 372 -15.99 32.45 -2.29
CA LYS A 372 -15.75 32.13 -0.86
C LYS A 372 -14.27 31.90 -0.62
N ASP A 373 -13.86 31.96 0.65
CA ASP A 373 -12.51 31.46 1.00
C ASP A 373 -12.48 29.93 0.90
N TRP A 374 -11.27 29.37 0.93
CA TRP A 374 -11.05 27.94 0.73
C TRP A 374 -11.64 27.09 1.87
N ILE A 375 -11.68 27.58 3.12
CA ILE A 375 -12.20 26.84 4.26
C ILE A 375 -13.73 26.64 4.10
N GLU A 376 -14.45 27.73 3.83
CA GLU A 376 -15.89 27.67 3.59
C GLU A 376 -16.22 26.83 2.35
N THR A 377 -15.39 26.92 1.31
CA THR A 377 -15.55 26.10 0.11
C THR A 377 -15.36 24.61 0.42
N ALA A 378 -14.34 24.25 1.18
CA ALA A 378 -14.10 22.86 1.58
C ALA A 378 -15.24 22.32 2.46
N PHE A 379 -15.75 23.12 3.41
CA PHE A 379 -16.90 22.74 4.24
C PHE A 379 -18.14 22.47 3.40
N ASP A 380 -18.47 23.38 2.50
CA ASP A 380 -19.64 23.25 1.64
C ASP A 380 -19.57 22.03 0.73
N LEU A 381 -18.41 21.81 0.09
CA LEU A 381 -18.21 20.66 -0.79
C LEU A 381 -18.34 19.33 -0.03
N VAL A 382 -17.69 19.21 1.14
CA VAL A 382 -17.75 17.99 1.96
C VAL A 382 -19.15 17.74 2.50
N LEU A 383 -19.84 18.80 2.97
CA LEU A 383 -21.20 18.69 3.48
C LEU A 383 -22.20 18.34 2.37
N ASP A 384 -22.07 18.98 1.21
CA ASP A 384 -22.95 18.72 0.06
C ASP A 384 -22.76 17.30 -0.49
N GLU A 385 -21.53 16.88 -0.72
CA GLU A 385 -21.18 15.54 -1.23
C GLU A 385 -21.42 14.42 -0.21
N ARG A 386 -21.44 14.72 1.08
CA ARG A 386 -21.49 13.77 2.21
C ARG A 386 -20.45 12.65 2.07
N GLN A 387 -19.25 13.02 1.63
CA GLN A 387 -18.10 12.13 1.46
C GLN A 387 -16.79 12.86 1.72
N ARG A 388 -15.68 12.10 1.82
CA ARG A 388 -14.34 12.64 2.06
C ARG A 388 -13.80 13.49 0.89
N ILE A 389 -14.29 13.33 -0.32
CA ILE A 389 -13.76 13.85 -1.58
C ILE A 389 -12.27 13.53 -1.76
N GLY A 390 -11.95 12.62 -2.69
CA GLY A 390 -10.57 12.26 -3.00
C GLY A 390 -9.75 13.49 -3.41
N THR A 391 -8.54 13.61 -2.89
CA THR A 391 -7.72 14.82 -3.00
C THR A 391 -6.24 14.48 -3.06
N ILE A 392 -5.48 15.19 -3.89
CA ILE A 392 -4.01 15.17 -3.95
C ILE A 392 -3.46 16.43 -3.29
N TYR A 393 -2.38 16.28 -2.52
CA TYR A 393 -1.69 17.33 -1.79
C TYR A 393 -0.25 17.41 -2.25
N PHE A 394 0.12 18.51 -2.93
CA PHE A 394 1.49 18.75 -3.39
C PHE A 394 2.33 19.30 -2.24
N MET A 395 3.04 18.42 -1.54
CA MET A 395 3.72 18.78 -0.28
C MET A 395 5.10 18.15 -0.09
N MET A 396 5.63 17.42 -1.08
CA MET A 396 6.89 16.70 -0.97
C MET A 396 7.95 17.27 -1.90
N SER A 397 9.24 16.95 -1.64
CA SER A 397 10.39 17.37 -2.43
C SER A 397 10.93 16.20 -3.26
N GLU A 398 11.24 16.45 -4.53
CA GLU A 398 11.89 15.48 -5.43
C GLU A 398 13.26 15.04 -4.90
N GLU A 399 14.05 15.98 -4.36
CA GLU A 399 15.36 15.69 -3.78
C GLU A 399 15.25 14.72 -2.58
N ASN A 400 14.22 14.90 -1.74
CA ASN A 400 13.96 14.01 -0.62
C ASN A 400 13.50 12.62 -1.10
N VAL A 401 12.68 12.56 -2.15
CA VAL A 401 12.26 11.29 -2.77
C VAL A 401 13.48 10.52 -3.27
N ALA A 402 14.36 11.14 -4.05
CA ALA A 402 15.57 10.50 -4.58
C ALA A 402 16.52 10.05 -3.46
N MET A 403 16.75 10.90 -2.43
CA MET A 403 17.56 10.56 -1.27
C MET A 403 17.01 9.35 -0.50
N GLN A 404 15.71 9.28 -0.29
CA GLN A 404 15.05 8.19 0.43
C GLN A 404 15.07 6.89 -0.38
N ILE A 405 14.91 6.93 -1.70
CA ILE A 405 15.06 5.78 -2.60
C ILE A 405 16.43 5.12 -2.42
N GLY A 406 17.48 5.90 -2.21
CA GLY A 406 18.84 5.40 -1.98
C GLY A 406 19.04 4.60 -0.69
N GLN A 407 18.12 4.67 0.29
CA GLN A 407 18.34 4.03 1.59
C GLN A 407 18.20 2.49 1.50
N PRO A 408 19.11 1.69 2.10
CA PRO A 408 19.09 0.23 1.96
C PRO A 408 17.91 -0.46 2.64
N TRP A 409 17.29 0.19 3.61
CA TRP A 409 16.11 -0.30 4.34
C TRP A 409 14.79 0.18 3.76
N MET A 410 14.81 1.04 2.72
CA MET A 410 13.61 1.54 2.05
C MET A 410 13.04 0.47 1.13
N LYS A 411 11.72 0.28 1.18
CA LYS A 411 10.93 -0.54 0.26
C LYS A 411 9.98 0.33 -0.54
N PHE A 412 9.23 -0.27 -1.47
CA PHE A 412 8.29 0.45 -2.30
C PHE A 412 6.87 -0.11 -2.16
N GLY A 413 5.90 0.79 -2.10
CA GLY A 413 4.48 0.48 -2.09
C GLY A 413 3.71 1.53 -2.88
N THR A 414 2.55 1.17 -3.41
CA THR A 414 1.77 2.10 -4.23
C THR A 414 0.94 3.07 -3.41
N ASP A 415 0.56 2.70 -2.20
CA ASP A 415 -0.43 3.43 -1.39
C ASP A 415 -1.72 3.73 -2.18
N ALA A 416 -2.12 2.77 -3.02
CA ALA A 416 -3.27 2.88 -3.93
C ALA A 416 -3.91 1.52 -4.20
N GLY A 417 -5.18 1.52 -4.62
CA GLY A 417 -5.87 0.35 -5.14
C GLY A 417 -5.50 0.07 -6.60
N GLY A 418 -5.77 -1.17 -7.05
CA GLY A 418 -5.71 -1.52 -8.46
C GLY A 418 -6.85 -0.84 -9.24
N ILE A 419 -6.55 -0.35 -10.42
CA ILE A 419 -7.51 0.36 -11.27
C ILE A 419 -7.43 -0.21 -12.70
N ASP A 420 -8.58 -0.46 -13.30
CA ASP A 420 -8.69 -0.69 -14.73
C ASP A 420 -9.04 0.65 -15.40
N PRO A 421 -8.17 1.18 -16.28
CA PRO A 421 -8.42 2.47 -16.92
C PRO A 421 -9.68 2.49 -17.80
N GLU A 422 -10.15 1.32 -18.28
CA GLU A 422 -11.36 1.24 -19.11
C GLU A 422 -12.64 1.43 -18.30
N THR A 423 -12.60 1.16 -16.99
CA THR A 423 -13.77 1.28 -16.09
C THR A 423 -13.61 2.36 -15.02
N ALA A 424 -12.47 3.03 -15.01
CA ALA A 424 -12.16 4.07 -14.02
C ALA A 424 -13.17 5.22 -14.06
N THR A 425 -13.58 5.68 -12.88
CA THR A 425 -14.46 6.84 -12.71
C THR A 425 -13.76 7.88 -11.82
N GLY A 426 -13.81 9.15 -12.23
CA GLY A 426 -13.07 10.21 -11.53
C GLY A 426 -11.56 10.18 -11.84
N LEU A 427 -10.78 10.97 -11.13
CA LEU A 427 -9.33 10.98 -11.22
C LEU A 427 -8.71 10.16 -10.09
N SER A 428 -7.45 9.82 -10.24
CA SER A 428 -6.68 9.11 -9.21
C SER A 428 -5.26 9.68 -9.10
N HIS A 429 -4.57 9.33 -8.03
CA HIS A 429 -3.14 9.63 -7.93
C HIS A 429 -2.36 8.74 -8.92
N PRO A 430 -1.39 9.28 -9.70
CA PRO A 430 -0.61 8.51 -10.69
C PRO A 430 0.16 7.34 -10.07
N ARG A 431 0.40 7.33 -8.75
CA ARG A 431 1.04 6.21 -8.03
C ARG A 431 0.31 4.88 -8.20
N ALA A 432 -1.00 4.92 -8.49
CA ALA A 432 -1.79 3.70 -8.76
C ALA A 432 -1.38 2.99 -10.06
N TYR A 433 -0.71 3.70 -10.97
CA TYR A 433 -0.36 3.22 -12.30
C TYR A 433 1.14 3.10 -12.56
N GLY A 434 1.99 3.86 -11.83
CA GLY A 434 3.39 4.04 -12.21
C GLY A 434 4.43 3.78 -11.13
N THR A 435 4.07 3.45 -9.89
CA THR A 435 5.03 3.40 -8.76
C THR A 435 6.26 2.54 -9.07
N PHE A 436 6.10 1.28 -9.44
CA PHE A 436 7.22 0.37 -9.64
C PHE A 436 8.01 0.66 -10.92
N THR A 437 7.30 0.97 -11.99
CA THR A 437 7.93 1.29 -13.29
C THR A 437 8.62 2.66 -13.27
N ARG A 438 8.13 3.64 -12.50
CA ARG A 438 8.82 4.90 -12.27
C ARG A 438 10.14 4.72 -11.51
N ILE A 439 10.19 3.81 -10.54
CA ILE A 439 11.46 3.46 -9.87
C ILE A 439 12.46 2.92 -10.90
N LEU A 440 12.03 1.97 -11.74
CA LEU A 440 12.90 1.34 -12.74
C LEU A 440 13.32 2.33 -13.84
N GLY A 441 12.39 3.11 -14.36
CA GLY A 441 12.67 4.08 -15.43
C GLY A 441 13.44 5.30 -14.92
N LYS A 442 12.79 6.11 -14.09
CA LYS A 442 13.36 7.39 -13.66
C LYS A 442 14.54 7.20 -12.69
N TYR A 443 14.34 6.49 -11.58
CA TYR A 443 15.34 6.50 -10.49
C TYR A 443 16.47 5.49 -10.66
N VAL A 444 16.27 4.41 -11.43
CA VAL A 444 17.35 3.48 -11.78
C VAL A 444 18.03 3.93 -13.08
N ARG A 445 17.28 3.95 -14.20
CA ARG A 445 17.88 4.17 -15.53
C ARG A 445 18.35 5.60 -15.76
N GLU A 446 17.54 6.61 -15.40
CA GLU A 446 17.82 8.01 -15.75
C GLU A 446 18.64 8.73 -14.69
N GLU A 447 18.31 8.57 -13.40
CA GLU A 447 18.93 9.31 -12.30
C GLU A 447 20.02 8.52 -11.55
N GLY A 448 20.02 7.18 -11.62
CA GLY A 448 21.00 6.36 -10.91
C GLY A 448 20.91 6.48 -9.37
N ALA A 449 19.71 6.80 -8.83
CA ALA A 449 19.50 6.93 -7.39
C ALA A 449 19.65 5.58 -6.65
N THR A 450 19.49 4.48 -7.36
CA THR A 450 19.73 3.11 -6.90
C THR A 450 20.09 2.22 -8.09
N THR A 451 20.71 1.04 -7.84
CA THR A 451 20.98 0.07 -8.91
C THR A 451 19.74 -0.75 -9.24
N LEU A 452 19.73 -1.39 -10.41
CA LEU A 452 18.64 -2.27 -10.84
C LEU A 452 18.46 -3.44 -9.86
N GLU A 453 19.56 -4.09 -9.48
CA GLU A 453 19.55 -5.23 -8.55
C GLU A 453 18.99 -4.84 -7.18
N GLU A 454 19.40 -3.68 -6.68
CA GLU A 454 18.91 -3.17 -5.39
C GLU A 454 17.43 -2.74 -5.47
N ALA A 455 17.00 -2.12 -6.57
CA ALA A 455 15.60 -1.79 -6.78
C ALA A 455 14.72 -3.05 -6.79
N VAL A 456 15.10 -4.08 -7.54
CA VAL A 456 14.37 -5.36 -7.58
C VAL A 456 14.36 -6.03 -6.18
N ARG A 457 15.48 -6.02 -5.46
CA ARG A 457 15.52 -6.52 -4.07
C ARG A 457 14.51 -5.81 -3.17
N LYS A 458 14.45 -4.48 -3.24
CA LYS A 458 13.53 -3.64 -2.45
C LYS A 458 12.07 -3.85 -2.83
N MET A 459 11.79 -4.17 -4.09
CA MET A 459 10.46 -4.47 -4.62
C MET A 459 9.99 -5.89 -4.32
N SER A 460 10.87 -6.80 -3.92
CA SER A 460 10.56 -8.23 -3.83
C SER A 460 11.06 -8.87 -2.53
N SER A 461 12.31 -9.35 -2.47
CA SER A 461 12.81 -10.13 -1.34
C SER A 461 12.90 -9.34 -0.03
N ALA A 462 13.15 -8.03 -0.09
CA ALA A 462 13.15 -7.19 1.10
C ALA A 462 11.78 -7.14 1.77
N VAL A 463 10.70 -7.07 0.96
CA VAL A 463 9.32 -7.14 1.46
C VAL A 463 9.02 -8.56 1.97
N ALA A 464 9.34 -9.60 1.19
CA ALA A 464 9.11 -10.99 1.59
C ALA A 464 9.81 -11.34 2.90
N THR A 465 11.06 -10.90 3.07
CA THR A 465 11.84 -11.08 4.31
C THR A 465 11.20 -10.34 5.48
N ARG A 466 10.80 -9.08 5.26
CA ARG A 466 10.18 -8.24 6.28
C ARG A 466 8.90 -8.85 6.84
N LEU A 467 8.10 -9.46 5.98
CA LEU A 467 6.79 -10.01 6.31
C LEU A 467 6.82 -11.54 6.53
N HIS A 468 8.01 -12.17 6.49
CA HIS A 468 8.17 -13.63 6.61
C HIS A 468 7.35 -14.41 5.56
N ILE A 469 7.20 -13.86 4.34
CA ILE A 469 6.51 -14.53 3.24
C ILE A 469 7.39 -15.70 2.77
N LYS A 470 6.81 -16.90 2.76
CA LYS A 470 7.53 -18.13 2.40
C LYS A 470 7.59 -18.33 0.89
N ASP A 471 8.77 -18.69 0.38
CA ASP A 471 9.03 -19.15 -0.99
C ASP A 471 8.59 -18.15 -2.08
N ARG A 472 8.56 -16.83 -1.78
CA ARG A 472 8.28 -15.73 -2.73
C ARG A 472 9.32 -14.63 -2.60
N GLY A 473 9.36 -13.73 -3.58
CA GLY A 473 10.24 -12.55 -3.59
C GLY A 473 11.68 -12.82 -4.07
N LEU A 474 12.00 -14.06 -4.41
CA LEU A 474 13.25 -14.44 -5.09
C LEU A 474 12.95 -15.29 -6.32
N LEU A 475 13.72 -15.09 -7.39
CA LEU A 475 13.75 -16.00 -8.51
C LEU A 475 14.74 -17.11 -8.19
N LYS A 476 14.22 -18.22 -7.67
CA LYS A 476 15.00 -19.35 -7.13
C LYS A 476 14.25 -20.65 -7.35
N GLU A 477 14.97 -21.73 -7.69
CA GLU A 477 14.38 -23.06 -7.81
C GLU A 477 13.63 -23.48 -6.55
N GLY A 478 12.43 -24.02 -6.71
CA GLY A 478 11.50 -24.40 -5.66
C GLY A 478 10.62 -23.28 -5.11
N PHE A 479 10.92 -22.00 -5.42
CA PHE A 479 10.08 -20.86 -5.06
C PHE A 479 8.85 -20.78 -5.98
N PHE A 480 7.81 -20.08 -5.53
CA PHE A 480 6.64 -19.83 -6.37
C PHE A 480 7.05 -19.11 -7.66
N ALA A 481 6.40 -19.49 -8.75
CA ALA A 481 6.62 -18.92 -10.07
C ALA A 481 5.88 -17.58 -10.23
N ASP A 482 6.23 -16.61 -9.37
CA ASP A 482 5.90 -15.21 -9.51
C ASP A 482 7.06 -14.54 -10.22
N VAL A 483 6.90 -14.23 -11.51
CA VAL A 483 8.00 -13.78 -12.38
C VAL A 483 7.54 -12.58 -13.17
N VAL A 484 8.40 -11.57 -13.27
CA VAL A 484 8.24 -10.42 -14.16
C VAL A 484 9.35 -10.41 -15.21
N VAL A 485 8.97 -10.17 -16.47
CA VAL A 485 9.90 -9.98 -17.60
C VAL A 485 9.68 -8.57 -18.14
N PHE A 486 10.73 -7.76 -18.18
CA PHE A 486 10.62 -6.37 -18.59
C PHE A 486 11.81 -5.89 -19.40
N ASP A 487 11.58 -4.90 -20.23
CA ASP A 487 12.63 -4.22 -21.01
C ASP A 487 13.25 -3.09 -20.15
N PRO A 488 14.52 -3.21 -19.74
CA PRO A 488 15.18 -2.20 -18.92
C PRO A 488 15.36 -0.85 -19.64
N GLU A 489 15.36 -0.82 -20.97
CA GLU A 489 15.55 0.38 -21.77
C GLU A 489 14.26 1.21 -21.93
N THR A 490 13.09 0.55 -21.87
CA THR A 490 11.80 1.20 -22.16
C THR A 490 10.82 1.20 -20.99
N VAL A 491 11.10 0.45 -19.92
CA VAL A 491 10.23 0.43 -18.74
C VAL A 491 10.07 1.82 -18.14
N GLY A 492 8.80 2.23 -17.93
CA GLY A 492 8.49 3.55 -17.38
C GLY A 492 7.01 3.78 -17.13
N ASP A 493 6.73 4.83 -16.37
CA ASP A 493 5.38 5.33 -16.08
C ASP A 493 4.97 6.43 -17.07
N HIS A 494 3.66 6.53 -17.32
CA HIS A 494 3.05 7.58 -18.17
C HIS A 494 1.98 8.37 -17.43
N ALA A 495 1.47 7.84 -16.32
CA ALA A 495 0.44 8.49 -15.54
C ALA A 495 0.91 9.83 -14.97
N THR A 496 0.11 10.87 -15.16
CA THR A 496 0.31 12.21 -14.61
C THR A 496 -0.83 12.58 -13.66
N TYR A 497 -0.72 13.70 -12.97
CA TYR A 497 -1.80 14.18 -12.10
C TYR A 497 -3.03 14.64 -12.89
N ASP A 498 -2.82 15.13 -14.11
CA ASP A 498 -3.89 15.59 -15.01
C ASP A 498 -4.50 14.44 -15.84
N GLU A 499 -3.65 13.48 -16.23
CA GLU A 499 -4.03 12.29 -17.01
C GLU A 499 -3.56 11.03 -16.32
N PRO A 500 -4.20 10.61 -15.20
CA PRO A 500 -3.70 9.51 -14.38
C PRO A 500 -3.95 8.12 -14.95
N HIS A 501 -4.97 7.95 -15.83
CA HIS A 501 -5.42 6.64 -16.30
C HIS A 501 -4.58 6.12 -17.47
N GLN A 502 -3.25 6.10 -17.29
CA GLN A 502 -2.29 5.61 -18.28
C GLN A 502 -1.49 4.45 -17.69
N LEU A 503 -1.57 3.28 -18.32
CA LEU A 503 -0.80 2.11 -17.93
C LEU A 503 0.69 2.32 -18.21
N SER A 504 1.53 1.70 -17.41
CA SER A 504 2.97 1.63 -17.60
C SER A 504 3.34 0.84 -18.86
N THR A 505 4.55 1.07 -19.40
CA THR A 505 5.12 0.34 -20.51
C THR A 505 6.41 -0.40 -20.11
N GLY A 506 6.86 -1.31 -20.98
CA GLY A 506 8.10 -2.06 -20.81
C GLY A 506 7.98 -3.30 -19.92
N ILE A 507 6.83 -3.53 -19.27
CA ILE A 507 6.53 -4.82 -18.62
C ILE A 507 5.93 -5.73 -19.68
N GLU A 508 6.71 -6.72 -20.14
CA GLU A 508 6.32 -7.58 -21.26
C GLU A 508 5.51 -8.79 -20.80
N HIS A 509 5.98 -9.50 -19.76
CA HIS A 509 5.30 -10.67 -19.22
C HIS A 509 5.28 -10.65 -17.71
N VAL A 510 4.16 -11.07 -17.14
CA VAL A 510 4.01 -11.29 -15.69
C VAL A 510 3.36 -12.64 -15.48
N PHE A 511 3.99 -13.46 -14.64
CA PHE A 511 3.48 -14.75 -14.20
C PHE A 511 3.18 -14.68 -12.70
N VAL A 512 2.00 -15.14 -12.31
CA VAL A 512 1.58 -15.30 -10.92
C VAL A 512 1.27 -16.78 -10.71
N ASN A 513 1.95 -17.41 -9.76
CA ASN A 513 1.83 -18.85 -9.52
C ASN A 513 1.99 -19.68 -10.81
N GLY A 514 2.88 -19.27 -11.71
CA GLY A 514 3.17 -19.93 -12.98
C GLY A 514 2.17 -19.68 -14.11
N ILE A 515 1.11 -18.92 -13.88
CA ILE A 515 0.11 -18.54 -14.88
C ILE A 515 0.38 -17.13 -15.39
N GLU A 516 0.42 -16.97 -16.72
CA GLU A 516 0.66 -15.68 -17.36
C GLU A 516 -0.53 -14.75 -17.22
N VAL A 517 -0.37 -13.66 -16.46
CA VAL A 517 -1.40 -12.62 -16.24
C VAL A 517 -1.19 -11.37 -17.10
N VAL A 518 0.05 -11.15 -17.59
CA VAL A 518 0.37 -10.12 -18.59
C VAL A 518 1.16 -10.77 -19.71
N ASN A 519 0.77 -10.51 -20.95
CA ASN A 519 1.43 -10.97 -22.16
C ASN A 519 1.55 -9.80 -23.17
N GLY A 520 2.79 -9.44 -23.55
CA GLY A 520 3.04 -8.30 -24.42
C GLY A 520 2.46 -6.99 -23.86
N GLY A 521 2.64 -6.74 -22.56
CA GLY A 521 2.15 -5.56 -21.85
C GLY A 521 0.63 -5.51 -21.62
N ARG A 522 -0.13 -6.57 -21.95
CA ARG A 522 -1.60 -6.61 -21.84
C ARG A 522 -2.07 -7.67 -20.87
N HIS A 523 -3.06 -7.33 -20.06
CA HIS A 523 -3.71 -8.26 -19.16
C HIS A 523 -4.40 -9.40 -19.92
N THR A 524 -4.18 -10.66 -19.51
CA THR A 524 -4.70 -11.86 -20.20
C THR A 524 -6.13 -12.25 -19.78
N GLY A 525 -6.63 -11.71 -18.69
CA GLY A 525 -7.89 -12.13 -18.04
C GLY A 525 -7.69 -13.22 -16.98
N ALA A 526 -6.48 -13.77 -16.80
CA ALA A 526 -6.22 -14.80 -15.79
C ALA A 526 -6.24 -14.23 -14.36
N MET A 527 -6.76 -15.02 -13.42
CA MET A 527 -6.87 -14.67 -12.00
C MET A 527 -6.34 -15.80 -11.10
N PRO A 528 -5.03 -16.12 -11.16
CA PRO A 528 -4.42 -17.21 -10.40
C PRO A 528 -4.00 -16.83 -8.98
N GLY A 529 -4.29 -15.63 -8.53
CA GLY A 529 -3.90 -15.12 -7.22
C GLY A 529 -4.47 -15.93 -6.06
N VAL A 530 -3.67 -16.10 -5.02
CA VAL A 530 -4.03 -16.84 -3.81
C VAL A 530 -3.73 -16.00 -2.56
N PRO A 531 -4.36 -16.30 -1.41
CA PRO A 531 -4.02 -15.67 -0.15
C PRO A 531 -2.57 -15.97 0.25
N VAL A 532 -1.82 -14.94 0.62
CA VAL A 532 -0.53 -15.05 1.28
C VAL A 532 -0.74 -14.78 2.77
N ARG A 533 -0.33 -15.75 3.59
CA ARG A 533 -0.61 -15.74 5.03
C ARG A 533 0.64 -15.38 5.84
N GLY A 534 0.44 -14.61 6.91
CA GLY A 534 1.48 -14.22 7.85
C GLY A 534 2.00 -15.38 8.69
N PRO A 535 3.08 -15.14 9.47
CA PRO A 535 3.81 -16.20 10.19
C PRO A 535 2.99 -16.89 11.28
N GLY A 536 1.98 -16.22 11.83
CA GLY A 536 1.09 -16.75 12.87
C GLY A 536 0.01 -17.71 12.39
N TRP A 537 -0.17 -17.86 11.07
CA TRP A 537 -1.27 -18.64 10.52
C TRP A 537 -1.27 -20.11 11.00
N THR A 538 -2.36 -20.53 11.60
CA THR A 538 -2.49 -21.88 12.16
C THR A 538 -2.54 -22.98 11.09
N GLY A 539 -2.91 -22.65 9.86
CA GLY A 539 -2.87 -23.55 8.72
C GLY A 539 -1.49 -24.12 8.37
N TRP A 540 -0.38 -23.46 8.77
CA TRP A 540 0.98 -24.00 8.63
C TRP A 540 1.23 -25.27 9.47
N ARG A 541 0.40 -25.49 10.48
CA ARG A 541 0.56 -26.60 11.45
C ARG A 541 -0.27 -27.86 11.11
N ARG A 542 -0.99 -27.83 9.97
CA ARG A 542 -1.85 -28.94 9.54
C ARG A 542 -1.18 -29.81 8.49
#